data_f42babf716d0ff6aea4c3cc75daa2275
#
_entry.id   f42babf716d0ff6aea4c3cc75daa2275
#
_cell.length_a   1.000
_cell.length_b   1.000
_cell.length_c   1.000
_cell.angle_alpha   90.00
_cell.angle_beta   90.00
_cell.angle_gamma   90.00
#
_symmetry.space_group_name_H-M   'P 1'
#
loop_
_entity.id
_entity.type
_entity.pdbx_description
1 polymer ?
#
loop_
_entity_poly.entity_id
_entity_poly.type
_entity_poly.pdbx_seq_one_letter_code
_entity_poly.pdbx_strand_id
1 'polypeptide(L)'
;MPASSPRLGTSALKGKEMNQLLDLAGGTVKVTDGVITYAGPSRPTCEKPEEGYEILDAEGRVLLPGFIDSHTHLVFGGYRPEEFIWRMNGESYMSIMQRGGGIVNTVHATREATPEELKCKAEWFIDVMSRMGGHYSGREKRLRTRPRYGAQATGSDAF
;
A
#
# COMPACT_ATOMS: atom_id res chain seq x y z
N MET A 1 -9.50 31.01 -18.28
CA MET A 1 -8.57 30.76 -17.18
C MET A 1 -7.73 29.57 -17.59
N PRO A 2 -6.41 29.66 -17.68
CA PRO A 2 -5.61 28.48 -18.00
C PRO A 2 -5.73 27.49 -16.83
N ALA A 3 -6.15 26.25 -17.14
CA ALA A 3 -6.13 25.17 -16.18
C ALA A 3 -4.71 25.01 -15.66
N SER A 4 -4.51 25.22 -14.37
CA SER A 4 -3.23 25.03 -13.73
C SER A 4 -2.83 23.57 -13.93
N SER A 5 -1.70 23.35 -14.58
CA SER A 5 -1.10 22.02 -14.68
C SER A 5 -1.05 21.38 -13.29
N PRO A 6 -1.37 20.08 -13.17
CA PRO A 6 -1.21 19.40 -11.90
C PRO A 6 0.25 19.56 -11.49
N ARG A 7 0.46 20.14 -10.32
CA ARG A 7 1.80 20.17 -9.75
C ARG A 7 2.15 18.72 -9.43
N LEU A 8 2.98 18.12 -10.22
CA LEU A 8 3.68 16.89 -9.86
C LEU A 8 4.58 17.26 -8.68
N GLY A 9 3.97 17.31 -7.49
CA GLY A 9 4.66 17.69 -6.27
C GLY A 9 5.47 16.51 -5.75
N THR A 10 6.63 16.80 -5.23
CA THR A 10 7.49 15.81 -4.54
C THR A 10 7.04 15.52 -3.11
N SER A 11 5.99 16.21 -2.64
CA SER A 11 5.46 16.10 -1.28
C SER A 11 3.96 15.86 -1.26
N ALA A 12 3.50 15.08 -0.29
CA ALA A 12 2.08 14.87 -0.05
C ALA A 12 1.39 16.18 0.37
N LEU A 13 0.17 16.38 -0.13
CA LEU A 13 -0.70 17.47 0.31
C LEU A 13 -1.14 17.24 1.75
N LYS A 14 -1.42 18.33 2.49
CA LYS A 14 -1.77 18.27 3.91
C LYS A 14 -3.03 19.10 4.21
N GLY A 15 -3.78 18.67 5.21
CA GLY A 15 -4.94 19.40 5.69
C GLY A 15 -5.98 19.64 4.59
N LYS A 16 -6.45 20.87 4.42
CA LYS A 16 -7.47 21.23 3.43
C LYS A 16 -7.04 21.04 1.98
N GLU A 17 -5.73 21.03 1.72
CA GLU A 17 -5.19 20.83 0.37
C GLU A 17 -5.42 19.39 -0.11
N MET A 18 -5.62 18.42 0.79
CA MET A 18 -5.92 17.03 0.45
C MET A 18 -7.24 16.86 -0.32
N ASN A 19 -8.14 17.86 -0.24
CA ASN A 19 -9.39 17.86 -1.00
C ASN A 19 -9.22 18.33 -2.45
N GLN A 20 -8.02 18.76 -2.83
CA GLN A 20 -7.72 19.21 -4.20
C GLN A 20 -7.40 17.99 -5.06
N LEU A 21 -8.43 17.46 -5.70
CA LEU A 21 -8.28 16.38 -6.68
C LEU A 21 -8.27 16.97 -8.08
N LEU A 22 -7.41 16.45 -8.93
CA LEU A 22 -7.46 16.68 -10.35
C LEU A 22 -8.30 15.57 -10.97
N ASP A 23 -9.52 15.91 -11.37
CA ASP A 23 -10.41 15.01 -12.11
C ASP A 23 -10.38 15.40 -13.58
N LEU A 24 -9.93 14.49 -14.42
CA LEU A 24 -9.79 14.70 -15.86
C LEU A 24 -10.56 13.61 -16.61
N ALA A 25 -11.67 14.01 -17.22
CA ALA A 25 -12.33 13.16 -18.19
C ALA A 25 -11.46 13.03 -19.44
N GLY A 26 -11.00 11.82 -19.75
CA GLY A 26 -10.12 11.56 -20.89
C GLY A 26 -8.71 12.14 -20.68
N GLY A 27 -8.03 11.72 -19.61
CA GLY A 27 -6.66 12.11 -19.33
C GLY A 27 -5.61 11.23 -20.01
N THR A 28 -4.39 11.74 -20.12
CA THR A 28 -3.21 11.00 -20.59
C THR A 28 -2.10 11.10 -19.56
N VAL A 29 -1.44 9.99 -19.30
CA VAL A 29 -0.21 9.92 -18.53
C VAL A 29 0.91 9.44 -19.44
N LYS A 30 2.03 10.17 -19.48
CA LYS A 30 3.24 9.78 -20.21
C LYS A 30 4.33 9.43 -19.20
N VAL A 31 4.94 8.28 -19.40
CA VAL A 31 6.05 7.80 -18.58
C VAL A 31 7.27 7.63 -19.47
N THR A 32 8.39 8.19 -19.06
CA THR A 32 9.67 8.07 -19.77
C THR A 32 10.72 7.63 -18.75
N ASP A 33 11.41 6.54 -19.03
CA ASP A 33 12.44 5.98 -18.13
C ASP A 33 11.93 5.77 -16.68
N GLY A 34 10.69 5.29 -16.53
CA GLY A 34 10.08 5.04 -15.23
C GLY A 34 9.60 6.31 -14.49
N VAL A 35 9.69 7.48 -15.11
CA VAL A 35 9.27 8.77 -14.53
C VAL A 35 8.04 9.29 -15.27
N ILE A 36 7.02 9.75 -14.51
CA ILE A 36 5.86 10.43 -15.09
C ILE A 36 6.31 11.81 -15.56
N THR A 37 6.35 12.00 -16.89
CA THR A 37 6.75 13.26 -17.54
C THR A 37 5.57 14.13 -17.93
N TYR A 38 4.38 13.54 -18.01
CA TYR A 38 3.13 14.25 -18.27
C TYR A 38 1.98 13.56 -17.57
N ALA A 39 1.08 14.32 -16.99
CA ALA A 39 -0.23 13.89 -16.55
C ALA A 39 -1.22 15.05 -16.77
N GLY A 40 -2.21 14.86 -17.62
CA GLY A 40 -3.09 15.96 -18.00
C GLY A 40 -4.15 15.55 -19.00
N PRO A 41 -4.93 16.52 -19.52
CA PRO A 41 -5.94 16.24 -20.53
C PRO A 41 -5.33 15.55 -21.76
N SER A 42 -6.04 14.58 -22.32
CA SER A 42 -5.64 13.99 -23.58
C SER A 42 -5.57 15.08 -24.65
N ARG A 43 -4.45 15.16 -25.32
CA ARG A 43 -4.35 15.95 -26.53
C ARG A 43 -4.99 15.14 -27.65
N PRO A 44 -5.86 15.73 -28.50
CA PRO A 44 -6.33 15.04 -29.68
C PRO A 44 -5.11 14.72 -30.55
N THR A 45 -4.60 13.53 -30.44
CA THR A 45 -3.50 13.09 -31.28
C THR A 45 -4.13 12.43 -32.50
N CYS A 46 -4.29 13.20 -33.57
CA CYS A 46 -4.36 12.65 -34.93
C CYS A 46 -3.01 12.04 -35.35
N GLU A 47 -2.05 12.08 -34.47
CA GLU A 47 -0.66 11.70 -34.71
C GLU A 47 -0.43 10.28 -34.19
N LYS A 48 0.31 9.52 -34.97
CA LYS A 48 0.83 8.23 -34.54
C LYS A 48 1.57 8.41 -33.20
N PRO A 49 1.56 7.37 -32.33
CA PRO A 49 2.35 7.42 -31.13
C PRO A 49 3.80 7.82 -31.46
N GLU A 50 4.38 8.64 -30.61
CA GLU A 50 5.81 8.95 -30.74
C GLU A 50 6.58 7.63 -30.81
N GLU A 51 7.54 7.55 -31.73
CA GLU A 51 8.36 6.37 -31.93
C GLU A 51 9.03 5.97 -30.60
N GLY A 52 8.89 4.70 -30.21
CA GLY A 52 9.45 4.17 -28.97
C GLY A 52 8.50 4.19 -27.76
N TYR A 53 7.25 4.66 -27.90
CA TYR A 53 6.25 4.56 -26.83
C TYR A 53 5.25 3.44 -27.08
N GLU A 54 4.99 2.67 -26.02
CA GLU A 54 3.86 1.75 -25.96
C GLU A 54 2.61 2.52 -25.50
N ILE A 55 1.48 2.30 -26.18
CA ILE A 55 0.20 2.88 -25.77
C ILE A 55 -0.59 1.83 -25.01
N LEU A 56 -0.94 2.18 -23.78
CA LEU A 56 -1.89 1.43 -22.96
C LEU A 56 -3.22 2.18 -22.91
N ASP A 57 -4.25 1.62 -23.54
CA ASP A 57 -5.61 2.16 -23.46
C ASP A 57 -6.25 1.71 -22.13
N ALA A 58 -6.66 2.65 -21.32
CA ALA A 58 -7.37 2.38 -20.08
C ALA A 58 -8.84 1.97 -20.28
N GLU A 59 -9.37 2.01 -21.52
CA GLU A 59 -10.73 1.56 -21.87
C GLU A 59 -11.81 2.22 -21.00
N GLY A 60 -11.68 3.50 -20.73
CA GLY A 60 -12.61 4.25 -19.87
C GLY A 60 -12.47 3.98 -18.37
N ARG A 61 -11.48 3.23 -17.95
CA ARG A 61 -11.19 3.01 -16.52
C ARG A 61 -10.51 4.23 -15.91
N VAL A 62 -10.64 4.35 -14.60
CA VAL A 62 -10.01 5.43 -13.85
C VAL A 62 -8.55 5.08 -13.58
N LEU A 63 -7.66 6.02 -13.92
CA LEU A 63 -6.24 5.93 -13.57
C LEU A 63 -5.98 6.78 -12.33
N LEU A 64 -5.43 6.17 -11.30
CA LEU A 64 -5.07 6.80 -10.04
C LEU A 64 -3.58 6.59 -9.76
N PRO A 65 -2.95 7.47 -8.97
CA PRO A 65 -1.68 7.13 -8.34
C PRO A 65 -1.81 5.87 -7.50
N GLY A 66 -0.76 5.06 -7.43
CA GLY A 66 -0.74 3.88 -6.57
C GLY A 66 -1.01 4.25 -5.11
N PHE A 67 -1.78 3.42 -4.41
CA PHE A 67 -2.13 3.66 -3.01
C PHE A 67 -0.91 3.45 -2.12
N ILE A 68 -0.74 4.35 -1.15
CA ILE A 68 0.30 4.26 -0.14
C ILE A 68 -0.35 3.86 1.18
N ASP A 69 -0.04 2.65 1.64
CA ASP A 69 -0.43 2.21 2.97
C ASP A 69 0.58 2.73 3.98
N SER A 70 0.12 3.62 4.85
CA SER A 70 0.95 4.26 5.87
C SER A 70 1.02 3.47 7.17
N HIS A 71 0.18 2.44 7.34
CA HIS A 71 0.13 1.63 8.55
C HIS A 71 -0.34 0.21 8.26
N THR A 72 0.59 -0.69 8.08
CA THR A 72 0.31 -2.12 7.94
C THR A 72 1.32 -2.96 8.70
N HIS A 73 0.90 -4.15 9.13
CA HIS A 73 1.74 -5.14 9.79
C HIS A 73 1.98 -6.29 8.81
N LEU A 74 3.08 -6.26 8.09
CA LEU A 74 3.42 -7.29 7.10
C LEU A 74 4.04 -8.53 7.71
N VAL A 75 4.86 -8.34 8.75
CA VAL A 75 5.66 -9.42 9.35
C VAL A 75 5.04 -9.83 10.68
N PHE A 76 4.32 -10.93 10.71
CA PHE A 76 3.75 -11.51 11.92
C PHE A 76 3.46 -13.01 11.75
N GLY A 77 3.55 -13.77 12.84
CA GLY A 77 3.14 -15.16 12.90
C GLY A 77 1.65 -15.32 13.24
N GLY A 78 1.09 -16.46 12.86
CA GLY A 78 -0.29 -16.82 13.18
C GLY A 78 -1.37 -15.96 12.51
N TYR A 79 -2.61 -16.38 12.72
CA TYR A 79 -3.84 -15.65 12.39
C TYR A 79 -4.81 -15.83 13.56
N ARG A 80 -5.78 -14.93 13.65
CA ARG A 80 -6.79 -14.94 14.73
C ARG A 80 -8.21 -14.84 14.17
N PRO A 81 -8.62 -15.73 13.23
CA PRO A 81 -9.92 -15.63 12.59
C PRO A 81 -11.06 -15.86 13.57
N GLU A 82 -10.87 -16.69 14.59
CA GLU A 82 -11.88 -16.99 15.62
C GLU A 82 -12.23 -15.74 16.43
N GLU A 83 -11.27 -14.86 16.69
CA GLU A 83 -11.51 -13.61 17.42
C GLU A 83 -12.45 -12.68 16.65
N PHE A 84 -12.44 -12.73 15.33
CA PHE A 84 -13.39 -11.99 14.51
C PHE A 84 -14.81 -12.46 14.77
N ILE A 85 -15.02 -13.79 14.81
CA ILE A 85 -16.32 -14.41 15.08
C ILE A 85 -16.78 -14.05 16.50
N TRP A 86 -15.91 -14.15 17.49
CA TRP A 86 -16.24 -13.80 18.88
C TRP A 86 -16.68 -12.33 19.00
N ARG A 87 -16.00 -11.43 18.31
CA ARG A 87 -16.38 -10.01 18.26
C ARG A 87 -17.73 -9.79 17.59
N MET A 88 -18.01 -10.50 16.51
CA MET A 88 -19.32 -10.46 15.85
C MET A 88 -20.44 -10.92 16.78
N ASN A 89 -20.16 -11.86 17.69
CA ASN A 89 -21.07 -12.34 18.72
C ASN A 89 -21.13 -11.42 19.95
N GLY A 90 -20.50 -10.27 19.93
CA GLY A 90 -20.56 -9.27 21.00
C GLY A 90 -19.57 -9.47 22.15
N GLU A 91 -18.59 -10.38 22.01
CA GLU A 91 -17.58 -10.54 23.04
C GLU A 91 -16.69 -9.30 23.16
N SER A 92 -16.39 -8.95 24.40
CA SER A 92 -15.51 -7.83 24.69
C SER A 92 -14.05 -8.19 24.39
N TYR A 93 -13.24 -7.17 24.10
CA TYR A 93 -11.79 -7.34 23.92
C TYR A 93 -11.14 -7.99 25.15
N MET A 94 -11.58 -7.62 26.34
CA MET A 94 -11.04 -8.19 27.59
C MET A 94 -11.36 -9.68 27.74
N SER A 95 -12.56 -10.12 27.35
CA SER A 95 -12.92 -11.54 27.34
C SER A 95 -12.01 -12.35 26.40
N ILE A 96 -11.76 -11.81 25.21
CA ILE A 96 -10.88 -12.42 24.23
C ILE A 96 -9.43 -12.53 24.76
N MET A 97 -8.94 -11.48 25.40
CA MET A 97 -7.60 -11.46 26.02
C MET A 97 -7.47 -12.50 27.13
N GLN A 98 -8.49 -12.66 27.98
CA GLN A 98 -8.50 -13.65 29.06
C GLN A 98 -8.45 -15.09 28.57
N ARG A 99 -8.92 -15.34 27.35
CA ARG A 99 -8.82 -16.65 26.67
C ARG A 99 -7.47 -16.89 26.01
N GLY A 100 -6.50 -15.99 26.17
CA GLY A 100 -5.20 -16.08 25.53
C GLY A 100 -5.18 -15.54 24.09
N GLY A 101 -6.22 -14.82 23.66
CA GLY A 101 -6.31 -14.15 22.38
C GLY A 101 -5.63 -12.77 22.38
N GLY A 102 -5.96 -11.96 21.38
CA GLY A 102 -5.43 -10.61 21.23
C GLY A 102 -3.98 -10.58 20.78
N ILE A 103 -3.33 -9.45 21.04
CA ILE A 103 -1.97 -9.19 20.58
C ILE A 103 -0.95 -10.18 21.15
N VAL A 104 -1.18 -10.69 22.36
CA VAL A 104 -0.28 -11.65 23.01
C VAL A 104 -0.17 -12.93 22.18
N ASN A 105 -1.28 -13.43 21.67
CA ASN A 105 -1.29 -14.60 20.78
C ASN A 105 -0.43 -14.35 19.53
N THR A 106 -0.59 -13.19 18.87
CA THR A 106 0.25 -12.84 17.71
C THR A 106 1.73 -12.76 18.07
N VAL A 107 2.06 -12.21 19.23
CA VAL A 107 3.46 -12.13 19.71
C VAL A 107 4.03 -13.52 19.91
N HIS A 108 3.31 -14.43 20.54
CA HIS A 108 3.77 -15.83 20.72
C HIS A 108 3.97 -16.50 19.36
N ALA A 109 2.97 -16.47 18.48
CA ALA A 109 3.06 -17.08 17.17
C ALA A 109 4.19 -16.49 16.30
N THR A 110 4.48 -15.19 16.46
CA THR A 110 5.59 -14.55 15.75
C THR A 110 6.96 -15.02 16.29
N ARG A 111 7.06 -15.25 17.60
CA ARG A 111 8.30 -15.76 18.21
C ARG A 111 8.59 -17.21 17.86
N GLU A 112 7.56 -17.99 17.64
CA GLU A 112 7.66 -19.41 17.29
C GLU A 112 7.88 -19.63 15.79
N ALA A 113 7.46 -18.68 14.95
CA ALA A 113 7.62 -18.77 13.51
C ALA A 113 9.09 -18.64 13.08
N THR A 114 9.46 -19.41 12.07
CA THR A 114 10.79 -19.28 11.44
C THR A 114 10.90 -18.01 10.61
N PRO A 115 12.12 -17.49 10.39
CA PRO A 115 12.32 -16.34 9.50
C PRO A 115 11.76 -16.57 8.09
N GLU A 116 11.85 -17.79 7.59
CA GLU A 116 11.39 -18.20 6.28
C GLU A 116 9.87 -18.14 6.18
N GLU A 117 9.15 -18.60 7.20
CA GLU A 117 7.68 -18.51 7.27
C GLU A 117 7.22 -17.05 7.32
N LEU A 118 7.88 -16.23 8.14
CA LEU A 118 7.57 -14.80 8.24
C LEU A 118 7.82 -14.08 6.92
N LYS A 119 8.93 -14.40 6.24
CA LYS A 119 9.29 -13.83 4.94
C LYS A 119 8.27 -14.22 3.87
N CYS A 120 7.98 -15.51 3.73
CA CYS A 120 7.02 -16.01 2.75
C CYS A 120 5.65 -15.36 2.91
N LYS A 121 5.18 -15.22 4.16
CA LYS A 121 3.93 -14.56 4.47
C LYS A 121 3.94 -13.07 4.11
N ALA A 122 5.01 -12.36 4.43
CA ALA A 122 5.16 -10.95 4.09
C ALA A 122 5.19 -10.73 2.58
N GLU A 123 5.92 -11.56 1.84
CA GLU A 123 5.97 -11.52 0.38
C GLU A 123 4.59 -11.75 -0.25
N TRP A 124 3.82 -12.71 0.29
CA TRP A 124 2.45 -12.93 -0.15
C TRP A 124 1.54 -11.71 0.07
N PHE A 125 1.64 -11.06 1.23
CA PHE A 125 0.88 -9.83 1.49
C PHE A 125 1.28 -8.70 0.54
N ILE A 126 2.57 -8.51 0.31
CA ILE A 126 3.07 -7.49 -0.63
C ILE A 126 2.53 -7.74 -2.04
N ASP A 127 2.54 -8.99 -2.51
CA ASP A 127 1.98 -9.35 -3.82
C ASP A 127 0.49 -9.03 -3.90
N VAL A 128 -0.30 -9.45 -2.90
CA VAL A 128 -1.73 -9.16 -2.84
C VAL A 128 -1.99 -7.65 -2.82
N MET A 129 -1.29 -6.90 -1.96
CA MET A 129 -1.47 -5.45 -1.85
C MET A 129 -1.06 -4.74 -3.15
N SER A 130 -0.01 -5.20 -3.84
CA SER A 130 0.40 -4.67 -5.14
C SER A 130 -0.66 -4.89 -6.21
N ARG A 131 -1.26 -6.08 -6.27
CA ARG A 131 -2.38 -6.38 -7.19
C ARG A 131 -3.62 -5.54 -6.89
N MET A 132 -3.81 -5.09 -5.65
CA MET A 132 -4.90 -4.21 -5.23
C MET A 132 -4.58 -2.72 -5.43
N GLY A 133 -3.50 -2.41 -6.15
CA GLY A 133 -3.09 -1.04 -6.47
C GLY A 133 -2.24 -0.37 -5.40
N GLY A 134 -1.76 -1.11 -4.41
CA GLY A 134 -0.79 -0.62 -3.44
C GLY A 134 0.54 -0.32 -4.11
N HIS A 135 1.02 0.91 -3.97
CA HIS A 135 2.34 1.32 -4.38
C HIS A 135 3.22 1.51 -3.15
N TYR A 136 4.16 0.61 -2.96
CA TYR A 136 5.21 0.83 -2.00
C TYR A 136 6.30 1.65 -2.66
N SER A 137 6.26 2.95 -2.49
CA SER A 137 7.44 3.76 -2.77
C SER A 137 8.48 3.42 -1.69
N GLY A 138 8.93 2.17 -1.74
CA GLY A 138 9.92 1.64 -0.83
C GLY A 138 11.25 2.30 -1.09
N ARG A 139 11.48 3.40 -0.42
CA ARG A 139 12.78 3.50 0.18
C ARG A 139 12.76 2.43 1.26
N GLU A 140 13.42 1.31 1.02
CA GLU A 140 13.58 0.12 1.88
C GLU A 140 13.81 0.42 3.37
N LYS A 141 14.23 1.62 3.70
CA LYS A 141 14.39 2.12 5.06
C LYS A 141 13.09 2.23 5.87
N ARG A 142 11.90 2.23 5.26
CA ARG A 142 10.64 2.30 6.01
C ARG A 142 10.05 0.93 6.35
N LEU A 143 10.34 -0.10 5.57
CA LEU A 143 10.08 -1.50 5.96
C LEU A 143 11.02 -1.96 7.08
N ARG A 144 12.15 -1.24 7.30
CA ARG A 144 13.06 -1.45 8.44
C ARG A 144 12.63 -0.75 9.73
N THR A 145 11.58 0.08 9.73
CA THR A 145 11.03 0.52 11.00
C THR A 145 10.32 -0.67 11.63
N ARG A 146 10.97 -1.24 12.62
CA ARG A 146 10.44 -2.32 13.47
C ARG A 146 8.96 -2.10 13.68
N PRO A 147 8.08 -3.05 13.32
CA PRO A 147 6.69 -3.00 13.75
C PRO A 147 6.73 -2.88 15.27
N ARG A 148 6.15 -1.83 15.82
CA ARG A 148 6.22 -1.56 17.26
C ARG A 148 5.73 -2.73 18.13
N TYR A 149 5.08 -3.73 17.52
CA TYR A 149 4.46 -4.85 18.21
C TYR A 149 4.87 -6.25 17.71
N GLY A 150 5.35 -6.41 16.48
CA GLY A 150 5.76 -7.72 15.96
C GLY A 150 7.26 -8.02 16.12
N ALA A 151 8.11 -7.04 15.87
CA ALA A 151 9.57 -7.25 15.85
C ALA A 151 10.26 -7.11 17.20
N GLN A 152 9.57 -6.75 18.28
CA GLN A 152 10.17 -6.82 19.62
C GLN A 152 10.38 -8.27 20.09
N ALA A 153 9.92 -9.23 19.33
CA ALA A 153 10.01 -10.64 19.71
C ALA A 153 11.28 -11.34 19.20
N THR A 154 11.93 -10.82 18.18
CA THR A 154 13.20 -11.36 17.69
C THR A 154 14.32 -10.41 18.09
N GLY A 155 14.88 -10.64 19.26
CA GLY A 155 16.13 -10.01 19.63
C GLY A 155 17.23 -10.56 18.73
N SER A 156 17.53 -9.88 17.69
CA SER A 156 18.79 -9.87 16.98
C SER A 156 18.67 -9.09 15.67
N ASP A 157 19.67 -8.40 15.35
CA ASP A 157 19.97 -7.49 14.28
C ASP A 157 19.86 -8.04 12.84
N ALA A 158 18.76 -8.72 12.51
CA ALA A 158 18.62 -9.33 11.20
C ALA A 158 17.22 -9.08 10.62
N PHE A 159 16.93 -7.79 10.31
CA PHE A 159 15.99 -7.40 9.24
C PHE A 159 16.21 -5.92 8.91
#